data_6cb1d1639ccab1d86c4385e07a157ebc
#
_entry.id   6cb1d1639ccab1d86c4385e07a157ebc
#
_cell.length_a   1.000
_cell.length_b   1.000
_cell.length_c   1.000
_cell.angle_alpha   90.00
_cell.angle_beta   90.00
_cell.angle_gamma   90.00
#
_symmetry.space_group_name_H-M   'P 1'
#
loop_
_entity.id
_entity.type
_entity.pdbx_description
1 polymer ?
#
loop_
_entity_poly.entity_id
_entity_poly.type
_entity_poly.pdbx_seq_one_letter_code
_entity_poly.pdbx_strand_id
1 'polypeptide(L)'
;MPPLTTALGVDSREVVARRADEVTRAIDYIHPTHILWIPSSTLKSVIDTIEARSREGAWISMPITREEEGIGIVSGLVLGGAKPLLVIQDNGIGNCLTALTTFPQPYHLPIVMLVSQRGGLNEYNSMIHTLGERVEDILHAADIRTFLLDERVPVERWATSIVGAWEHADMTHRPVAVLLNLLY
;
A
#
# COMPACT_ATOMS: atom_id res chain seq x y z
N MET A 1 14.93 12.65 -24.44
CA MET A 1 14.16 13.86 -24.13
C MET A 1 13.91 13.90 -22.63
N PRO A 2 14.00 15.05 -21.95
CA PRO A 2 13.54 15.13 -20.57
C PRO A 2 12.04 14.82 -20.51
N PRO A 3 11.52 14.27 -19.41
CA PRO A 3 10.08 14.04 -19.27
C PRO A 3 9.30 15.34 -19.45
N LEU A 4 8.12 15.27 -20.08
CA LEU A 4 7.25 16.42 -20.30
C LEU A 4 6.94 17.20 -19.01
N THR A 5 6.83 16.51 -17.87
CA THR A 5 6.64 17.07 -16.55
C THR A 5 7.75 18.06 -16.17
N THR A 6 9.01 17.74 -16.50
CA THR A 6 10.15 18.66 -16.28
C THR A 6 10.08 19.87 -17.20
N ALA A 7 9.62 19.68 -18.45
CA ALA A 7 9.45 20.78 -19.39
C ALA A 7 8.33 21.77 -18.99
N LEU A 8 7.35 21.31 -18.20
CA LEU A 8 6.25 22.12 -17.67
C LEU A 8 6.54 22.67 -16.26
N GLY A 9 7.77 22.51 -15.74
CA GLY A 9 8.19 23.03 -14.44
C GLY A 9 7.70 22.24 -13.23
N VAL A 10 7.17 21.01 -13.44
CA VAL A 10 6.83 20.11 -12.35
C VAL A 10 7.97 19.11 -12.14
N ASP A 11 8.65 19.18 -11.01
CA ASP A 11 9.64 18.18 -10.65
C ASP A 11 8.93 16.91 -10.12
N SER A 12 8.81 15.92 -10.98
CA SER A 12 8.18 14.63 -10.64
C SER A 12 8.89 13.93 -9.46
N ARG A 13 10.19 14.17 -9.26
CA ARG A 13 10.95 13.58 -8.14
C ARG A 13 10.53 14.19 -6.81
N GLU A 14 10.29 15.50 -6.78
CA GLU A 14 9.80 16.18 -5.58
C GLU A 14 8.40 15.69 -5.19
N VAL A 15 7.50 15.53 -6.16
CA VAL A 15 6.15 15.00 -5.91
C VAL A 15 6.23 13.58 -5.35
N VAL A 16 7.03 12.70 -5.96
CA VAL A 16 7.25 11.33 -5.48
C VAL A 16 7.79 11.31 -4.05
N ALA A 17 8.79 12.15 -3.76
CA ALA A 17 9.37 12.24 -2.42
C ALA A 17 8.33 12.70 -1.38
N ARG A 18 7.58 13.77 -1.66
CA ARG A 18 6.53 14.27 -0.78
C ARG A 18 5.42 13.24 -0.50
N ARG A 19 4.99 12.48 -1.54
CA ARG A 19 4.02 11.39 -1.36
C ARG A 19 4.58 10.28 -0.46
N ALA A 20 5.82 9.87 -0.68
CA ALA A 20 6.49 8.88 0.15
C ALA A 20 6.65 9.34 1.61
N ASP A 21 6.98 10.62 1.83
CA ASP A 21 7.08 11.21 3.17
C ASP A 21 5.73 11.18 3.90
N GLU A 22 4.62 11.46 3.21
CA GLU A 22 3.29 11.37 3.81
C GLU A 22 2.90 9.92 4.16
N VAL A 23 3.26 8.95 3.32
CA VAL A 23 3.05 7.52 3.62
C VAL A 23 3.85 7.12 4.87
N THR A 24 5.12 7.49 4.94
CA THR A 24 5.96 7.16 6.12
C THR A 24 5.50 7.88 7.38
N ARG A 25 5.01 9.12 7.27
CA ARG A 25 4.40 9.85 8.38
C ARG A 25 3.14 9.16 8.92
N ALA A 26 2.31 8.61 8.02
CA ALA A 26 1.16 7.82 8.44
C ALA A 26 1.57 6.54 9.17
N ILE A 27 2.58 5.81 8.66
CA ILE A 27 3.11 4.60 9.29
C ILE A 27 3.67 4.91 10.69
N ASP A 28 4.45 5.99 10.82
CA ASP A 28 4.97 6.44 12.11
C ASP A 28 3.83 6.75 13.11
N TYR A 29 2.73 7.34 12.65
CA TYR A 29 1.56 7.65 13.50
C TYR A 29 0.77 6.39 13.90
N ILE A 30 0.51 5.48 12.97
CA ILE A 30 -0.19 4.20 13.20
C ILE A 30 0.59 3.33 14.17
N HIS A 31 1.92 3.37 14.08
CA HIS A 31 2.84 2.58 14.88
C HIS A 31 2.51 1.09 14.89
N PRO A 32 2.50 0.43 13.72
CA PRO A 32 2.19 -0.98 13.62
C PRO A 32 3.23 -1.83 14.36
N THR A 33 2.84 -3.01 14.83
CA THR A 33 3.78 -3.93 15.49
C THR A 33 4.69 -4.66 14.48
N HIS A 34 4.15 -4.93 13.31
CA HIS A 34 4.83 -5.65 12.22
C HIS A 34 4.53 -4.97 10.89
N ILE A 35 5.52 -4.87 10.03
CA ILE A 35 5.34 -4.43 8.65
C ILE A 35 5.90 -5.49 7.72
N LEU A 36 5.03 -6.09 6.90
CA LEU A 36 5.40 -7.03 5.87
C LEU A 36 5.45 -6.31 4.53
N TRP A 37 6.44 -6.60 3.70
CA TRP A 37 6.60 -5.91 2.43
C TRP A 37 7.24 -6.75 1.34
N ILE A 38 6.90 -6.43 0.08
CA ILE A 38 7.52 -6.96 -1.13
C ILE A 38 8.49 -5.92 -1.69
N PRO A 39 9.70 -6.30 -2.14
CA PRO A 39 10.59 -5.39 -2.84
C PRO A 39 9.92 -4.75 -4.05
N SER A 40 9.93 -3.43 -4.12
CA SER A 40 9.32 -2.65 -5.19
C SER A 40 10.12 -1.39 -5.46
N SER A 41 10.37 -1.08 -6.73
CA SER A 41 11.06 0.15 -7.12
C SER A 41 10.27 1.43 -6.79
N THR A 42 8.94 1.36 -6.88
CA THR A 42 8.05 2.49 -6.57
C THR A 42 7.93 2.74 -5.09
N LEU A 43 8.03 1.70 -4.27
CA LEU A 43 7.97 1.77 -2.81
C LEU A 43 9.34 1.90 -2.16
N LYS A 44 10.42 2.01 -2.94
CA LYS A 44 11.78 1.93 -2.40
C LYS A 44 12.03 2.90 -1.24
N SER A 45 11.69 4.18 -1.36
CA SER A 45 11.90 5.16 -0.30
C SER A 45 11.08 4.87 0.96
N VAL A 46 9.86 4.38 0.79
CA VAL A 46 9.00 3.94 1.90
C VAL A 46 9.61 2.73 2.61
N ILE A 47 10.06 1.73 1.84
CA ILE A 47 10.68 0.51 2.36
C ILE A 47 12.00 0.82 3.07
N ASP A 48 12.85 1.69 2.49
CA ASP A 48 14.10 2.13 3.11
C ASP A 48 13.84 2.76 4.49
N THR A 49 12.77 3.56 4.62
CA THR A 49 12.37 4.16 5.92
C THR A 49 11.83 3.09 6.87
N ILE A 50 11.00 2.16 6.40
CA ILE A 50 10.50 1.02 7.20
C ILE A 50 11.67 0.23 7.79
N GLU A 51 12.67 -0.08 6.99
CA GLU A 51 13.85 -0.81 7.41
C GLU A 51 14.72 -0.02 8.41
N ALA A 52 14.88 1.29 8.18
CA ALA A 52 15.63 2.15 9.09
C ALA A 52 14.98 2.20 10.48
N ARG A 53 13.66 2.45 10.54
CA ARG A 53 12.88 2.48 11.79
C ARG A 53 12.83 1.14 12.50
N SER A 54 12.78 0.04 11.74
CA SER A 54 12.84 -1.31 12.31
C SER A 54 14.17 -1.55 13.06
N ARG A 55 15.30 -1.09 12.47
CA ARG A 55 16.61 -1.17 13.17
C ARG A 55 16.67 -0.33 14.44
N GLU A 56 15.86 0.71 14.54
CA GLU A 56 15.69 1.54 15.75
C GLU A 56 14.71 0.92 16.75
N GLY A 57 14.08 -0.20 16.42
CA GLY A 57 13.15 -0.92 17.30
C GLY A 57 11.70 -0.44 17.25
N ALA A 58 11.32 0.36 16.22
CA ALA A 58 9.96 0.88 16.12
C ALA A 58 8.92 -0.23 15.84
N TRP A 59 9.27 -1.22 15.03
CA TRP A 59 8.44 -2.36 14.63
C TRP A 59 9.30 -3.51 14.13
N ILE A 60 8.69 -4.67 13.91
CA ILE A 60 9.32 -5.81 13.22
C ILE A 60 9.08 -5.65 11.72
N SER A 61 10.16 -5.53 10.93
CA SER A 61 10.11 -5.51 9.46
C SER A 61 10.40 -6.89 8.90
N MET A 62 9.54 -7.35 7.97
CA MET A 62 9.60 -8.68 7.38
C MET A 62 9.45 -8.60 5.86
N PRO A 63 10.52 -8.79 5.08
CA PRO A 63 10.38 -9.02 3.65
C PRO A 63 9.70 -10.37 3.40
N ILE A 64 8.78 -10.42 2.45
CA ILE A 64 8.07 -11.63 2.04
C ILE A 64 8.38 -11.96 0.60
N THR A 65 8.16 -13.22 0.20
CA THR A 65 8.49 -13.69 -1.14
C THR A 65 7.32 -13.60 -2.12
N ARG A 66 6.09 -13.66 -1.60
CA ARG A 66 4.86 -13.60 -2.39
C ARG A 66 3.77 -12.85 -1.64
N GLU A 67 2.96 -12.10 -2.37
CA GLU A 67 1.92 -11.23 -1.78
C GLU A 67 0.86 -12.04 -1.02
N GLU A 68 0.44 -13.20 -1.56
CA GLU A 68 -0.53 -14.07 -0.88
C GLU A 68 0.00 -14.66 0.44
N GLU A 69 1.30 -14.91 0.54
CA GLU A 69 1.95 -15.27 1.81
C GLU A 69 1.77 -14.16 2.84
N GLY A 70 1.95 -12.91 2.41
CA GLY A 70 1.73 -11.73 3.25
C GLY A 70 0.32 -11.68 3.83
N ILE A 71 -0.71 -11.96 3.03
CA ILE A 71 -2.10 -12.00 3.50
C ILE A 71 -2.27 -13.03 4.62
N GLY A 72 -1.70 -14.23 4.44
CA GLY A 72 -1.77 -15.29 5.46
C GLY A 72 -1.09 -14.85 6.77
N ILE A 73 0.12 -14.30 6.69
CA ILE A 73 0.90 -13.90 7.85
C ILE A 73 0.24 -12.73 8.60
N VAL A 74 -0.17 -11.64 7.90
CA VAL A 74 -0.85 -10.51 8.57
C VAL A 74 -2.15 -10.94 9.22
N SER A 75 -2.91 -11.85 8.58
CA SER A 75 -4.14 -12.38 9.17
C SER A 75 -3.87 -13.17 10.45
N GLY A 76 -2.83 -14.01 10.46
CA GLY A 76 -2.39 -14.73 11.66
C GLY A 76 -1.91 -13.80 12.77
N LEU A 77 -1.19 -12.74 12.42
CA LEU A 77 -0.73 -11.72 13.37
C LEU A 77 -1.92 -10.98 14.01
N VAL A 78 -2.94 -10.62 13.21
CA VAL A 78 -4.17 -10.00 13.75
C VAL A 78 -4.88 -10.94 14.72
N LEU A 79 -5.01 -12.24 14.40
CA LEU A 79 -5.57 -13.23 15.33
C LEU A 79 -4.75 -13.36 16.62
N GLY A 80 -3.44 -13.14 16.54
CA GLY A 80 -2.54 -13.08 17.70
C GLY A 80 -2.58 -11.77 18.49
N GLY A 81 -3.46 -10.82 18.10
CA GLY A 81 -3.58 -9.51 18.77
C GLY A 81 -2.53 -8.48 18.37
N ALA A 82 -1.74 -8.77 17.33
CA ALA A 82 -0.79 -7.80 16.76
C ALA A 82 -1.49 -6.81 15.83
N LYS A 83 -0.80 -5.72 15.49
CA LYS A 83 -1.25 -4.67 14.55
C LYS A 83 -0.34 -4.65 13.32
N PRO A 84 -0.47 -5.60 12.39
CA PRO A 84 0.38 -5.68 11.21
C PRO A 84 -0.07 -4.73 10.10
N LEU A 85 0.90 -4.29 9.28
CA LEU A 85 0.68 -3.56 8.04
C LEU A 85 1.30 -4.35 6.88
N LEU A 86 0.62 -4.43 5.74
CA LEU A 86 1.14 -5.05 4.53
C LEU A 86 1.43 -3.99 3.47
N VAL A 87 2.64 -3.99 2.91
CA VAL A 87 3.10 -3.03 1.90
C VAL A 87 3.51 -3.80 0.65
N ILE A 88 2.70 -3.70 -0.40
CA ILE A 88 2.84 -4.49 -1.63
C ILE A 88 2.61 -3.64 -2.88
N GLN A 89 2.78 -4.24 -4.04
CA GLN A 89 2.45 -3.59 -5.31
C GLN A 89 1.18 -4.20 -5.92
N ASP A 90 0.54 -3.43 -6.79
CA ASP A 90 -0.73 -3.77 -7.44
C ASP A 90 -0.70 -5.09 -8.21
N ASN A 91 0.40 -5.40 -8.91
CA ASN A 91 0.54 -6.66 -9.64
C ASN A 91 0.37 -7.90 -8.75
N GLY A 92 0.67 -7.80 -7.47
CA GLY A 92 0.51 -8.88 -6.51
C GLY A 92 -0.94 -9.12 -6.08
N ILE A 93 -1.84 -8.16 -6.30
CA ILE A 93 -3.25 -8.29 -5.90
C ILE A 93 -3.93 -9.48 -6.58
N GLY A 94 -3.58 -9.78 -7.83
CA GLY A 94 -4.09 -10.96 -8.54
C GLY A 94 -3.83 -12.27 -7.77
N ASN A 95 -2.68 -12.40 -7.15
CA ASN A 95 -2.32 -13.57 -6.34
C ASN A 95 -3.03 -13.57 -4.97
N CYS A 96 -3.37 -12.39 -4.45
CA CYS A 96 -3.96 -12.24 -3.12
C CYS A 96 -5.46 -12.58 -3.06
N LEU A 97 -6.19 -12.59 -4.17
CA LEU A 97 -7.66 -12.69 -4.17
C LEU A 97 -8.18 -13.90 -3.41
N THR A 98 -7.65 -15.09 -3.69
CA THR A 98 -8.08 -16.30 -2.98
C THR A 98 -7.79 -16.19 -1.48
N ALA A 99 -6.58 -15.74 -1.10
CA ALA A 99 -6.21 -15.59 0.30
C ALA A 99 -7.10 -14.56 1.01
N LEU A 100 -7.39 -13.42 0.38
CA LEU A 100 -8.27 -12.36 0.93
C LEU A 100 -9.69 -12.85 1.16
N THR A 101 -10.28 -13.52 0.16
CA THR A 101 -11.69 -13.95 0.18
C THR A 101 -11.95 -15.21 0.98
N THR A 102 -10.92 -16.01 1.29
CA THR A 102 -11.06 -17.25 2.06
C THR A 102 -10.59 -17.14 3.50
N PHE A 103 -9.84 -16.08 3.87
CA PHE A 103 -9.33 -15.95 5.23
C PHE A 103 -9.72 -14.61 5.88
N PRO A 104 -9.05 -13.44 5.64
CA PRO A 104 -9.36 -12.26 6.44
C PRO A 104 -10.79 -11.74 6.25
N GLN A 105 -11.36 -11.86 5.07
CA GLN A 105 -12.72 -11.35 4.81
C GLN A 105 -13.79 -12.14 5.54
N PRO A 106 -13.92 -13.48 5.41
CA PRO A 106 -14.96 -14.24 6.11
C PRO A 106 -14.73 -14.33 7.62
N TYR A 107 -13.49 -14.16 8.10
CA TYR A 107 -13.18 -14.15 9.52
C TYR A 107 -13.18 -12.74 10.14
N HIS A 108 -13.58 -11.73 9.38
CA HIS A 108 -13.66 -10.34 9.84
C HIS A 108 -12.37 -9.81 10.47
N LEU A 109 -11.23 -10.05 9.80
CA LEU A 109 -9.92 -9.61 10.28
C LEU A 109 -9.59 -8.24 9.69
N PRO A 110 -9.32 -7.22 10.53
CA PRO A 110 -8.97 -5.87 10.09
C PRO A 110 -7.52 -5.80 9.60
N ILE A 111 -7.26 -6.22 8.38
CA ILE A 111 -5.95 -6.05 7.75
C ILE A 111 -5.93 -4.81 6.87
N VAL A 112 -4.83 -4.09 6.87
CA VAL A 112 -4.60 -2.93 6.01
C VAL A 112 -3.45 -3.22 5.05
N MET A 113 -3.69 -2.94 3.78
CA MET A 113 -2.72 -3.07 2.70
C MET A 113 -2.42 -1.68 2.13
N LEU A 114 -1.16 -1.27 2.12
CA LEU A 114 -0.67 -0.16 1.32
C LEU A 114 -0.18 -0.73 -0.01
N VAL A 115 -0.86 -0.38 -1.08
CA VAL A 115 -0.65 -0.97 -2.40
C VAL A 115 -0.17 0.12 -3.35
N SER A 116 1.06 0.04 -3.85
CA SER A 116 1.51 0.97 -4.88
C SER A 116 0.76 0.70 -6.18
N GLN A 117 -0.06 1.66 -6.61
CA GLN A 117 -0.81 1.56 -7.87
C GLN A 117 0.01 2.13 -9.02
N ARG A 118 0.01 1.40 -10.13
CA ARG A 118 0.65 1.77 -11.40
C ARG A 118 -0.35 1.62 -12.55
N GLY A 119 0.12 1.71 -13.80
CA GLY A 119 -0.71 1.52 -14.99
C GLY A 119 -1.43 2.79 -15.48
N GLY A 120 -1.21 3.94 -14.86
CA GLY A 120 -1.78 5.22 -15.28
C GLY A 120 -1.14 5.83 -16.53
N LEU A 121 -1.58 7.02 -16.90
CA LEU A 121 -0.98 7.80 -17.97
C LEU A 121 0.52 8.00 -17.68
N ASN A 122 1.37 7.80 -18.68
CA ASN A 122 2.83 7.82 -18.61
C ASN A 122 3.49 6.57 -17.97
N GLU A 123 2.75 5.52 -17.67
CA GLU A 123 3.38 4.24 -17.30
C GLU A 123 4.24 3.72 -18.47
N TYR A 124 5.51 3.47 -18.17
CA TYR A 124 6.47 3.02 -19.19
C TYR A 124 6.60 1.48 -19.28
N ASN A 125 6.03 0.76 -18.32
CA ASN A 125 6.13 -0.70 -18.28
C ASN A 125 4.81 -1.35 -18.73
N SER A 126 4.79 -1.83 -19.99
CA SER A 126 3.60 -2.42 -20.60
C SER A 126 3.06 -3.66 -19.84
N MET A 127 3.89 -4.36 -19.08
CA MET A 127 3.45 -5.54 -18.30
C MET A 127 2.56 -5.17 -17.10
N ILE A 128 2.60 -3.91 -16.68
CA ILE A 128 1.88 -3.45 -15.48
C ILE A 128 0.51 -2.88 -15.83
N HIS A 129 0.33 -2.34 -17.04
CA HIS A 129 -0.89 -1.66 -17.44
C HIS A 129 -2.16 -2.48 -17.20
N THR A 130 -2.19 -3.72 -17.67
CA THR A 130 -3.44 -4.52 -17.66
C THR A 130 -4.00 -4.71 -16.24
N LEU A 131 -3.17 -5.07 -15.27
CA LEU A 131 -3.62 -5.26 -13.90
C LEU A 131 -3.73 -3.92 -13.15
N GLY A 132 -2.75 -3.03 -13.32
CA GLY A 132 -2.73 -1.74 -12.63
C GLY A 132 -3.96 -0.88 -12.90
N GLU A 133 -4.45 -0.86 -14.16
CA GLU A 133 -5.68 -0.17 -14.53
C GLU A 133 -6.95 -0.80 -13.95
N ARG A 134 -6.90 -2.08 -13.53
CA ARG A 134 -8.06 -2.84 -13.07
C ARG A 134 -8.02 -3.20 -11.58
N VAL A 135 -6.95 -2.88 -10.89
CA VAL A 135 -6.76 -3.31 -9.51
C VAL A 135 -7.91 -2.88 -8.59
N GLU A 136 -8.42 -1.67 -8.77
CA GLU A 136 -9.54 -1.16 -7.98
C GLU A 136 -10.83 -1.93 -8.29
N ASP A 137 -11.15 -2.15 -9.58
CA ASP A 137 -12.30 -2.93 -10.01
C ASP A 137 -12.25 -4.38 -9.47
N ILE A 138 -11.05 -4.99 -9.50
CA ILE A 138 -10.82 -6.34 -9.01
C ILE A 138 -11.08 -6.43 -7.50
N LEU A 139 -10.54 -5.49 -6.73
CA LEU A 139 -10.75 -5.44 -5.29
C LEU A 139 -12.22 -5.19 -4.94
N HIS A 140 -12.90 -4.31 -5.65
CA HIS A 140 -14.33 -4.04 -5.48
C HIS A 140 -15.18 -5.29 -5.82
N ALA A 141 -14.83 -6.02 -6.89
CA ALA A 141 -15.51 -7.27 -7.24
C ALA A 141 -15.35 -8.36 -6.16
N ALA A 142 -14.26 -8.30 -5.38
CA ALA A 142 -14.02 -9.15 -4.22
C ALA A 142 -14.59 -8.59 -2.90
N ASP A 143 -15.37 -7.51 -2.96
CA ASP A 143 -15.92 -6.80 -1.77
C ASP A 143 -14.83 -6.30 -0.80
N ILE A 144 -13.67 -5.93 -1.32
CA ILE A 144 -12.59 -5.31 -0.55
C ILE A 144 -12.71 -3.79 -0.67
N ARG A 145 -12.79 -3.10 0.47
CA ARG A 145 -12.85 -1.64 0.50
C ARG A 145 -11.52 -1.04 0.05
N THR A 146 -11.59 -0.09 -0.89
CA THR A 146 -10.43 0.66 -1.39
C THR A 146 -10.51 2.13 -1.04
N PHE A 147 -9.35 2.76 -0.85
CA PHE A 147 -9.16 4.21 -0.79
C PHE A 147 -8.03 4.56 -1.75
N LEU A 148 -8.34 5.37 -2.78
CA LEU A 148 -7.37 5.76 -3.79
C LEU A 148 -6.74 7.11 -3.45
N LEU A 149 -5.42 7.14 -3.36
CA LEU A 149 -4.61 8.33 -3.18
C LEU A 149 -3.77 8.58 -4.45
N ASP A 150 -4.20 9.55 -5.23
CA ASP A 150 -3.59 9.96 -6.49
C ASP A 150 -3.51 11.50 -6.58
N GLU A 151 -3.32 12.04 -7.78
CA GLU A 151 -3.23 13.48 -8.02
C GLU A 151 -4.50 14.27 -7.67
N ARG A 152 -5.65 13.62 -7.50
CA ARG A 152 -6.92 14.23 -7.10
C ARG A 152 -6.98 14.51 -5.59
N VAL A 153 -6.14 13.84 -4.82
CA VAL A 153 -6.05 14.02 -3.37
C VAL A 153 -4.82 14.87 -3.04
N PRO A 154 -4.98 16.05 -2.42
CA PRO A 154 -3.84 16.87 -1.98
C PRO A 154 -2.86 16.05 -1.15
N VAL A 155 -1.56 16.15 -1.47
CA VAL A 155 -0.51 15.34 -0.83
C VAL A 155 -0.54 15.49 0.70
N GLU A 156 -0.81 16.68 1.20
CA GLU A 156 -0.90 17.00 2.63
C GLU A 156 -2.00 16.20 3.37
N ARG A 157 -2.93 15.61 2.62
CA ARG A 157 -4.02 14.79 3.16
C ARG A 157 -3.70 13.30 3.15
N TRP A 158 -2.63 12.87 2.50
CA TRP A 158 -2.33 11.45 2.35
C TRP A 158 -2.15 10.75 3.69
N ALA A 159 -1.33 11.31 4.58
CA ALA A 159 -1.12 10.71 5.90
C ALA A 159 -2.43 10.54 6.68
N THR A 160 -3.26 11.58 6.75
CA THR A 160 -4.56 11.50 7.46
C THR A 160 -5.53 10.54 6.79
N SER A 161 -5.50 10.41 5.47
CA SER A 161 -6.33 9.45 4.74
C SER A 161 -5.90 8.00 5.01
N ILE A 162 -4.60 7.73 5.08
CA ILE A 162 -4.07 6.40 5.42
C ILE A 162 -4.43 6.02 6.86
N VAL A 163 -4.28 6.96 7.79
CA VAL A 163 -4.71 6.75 9.19
C VAL A 163 -6.21 6.49 9.27
N GLY A 164 -7.03 7.26 8.56
CA GLY A 164 -8.47 7.04 8.49
C GLY A 164 -8.84 5.68 7.89
N ALA A 165 -8.09 5.19 6.90
CA ALA A 165 -8.29 3.86 6.33
C ALA A 165 -7.94 2.74 7.34
N TRP A 166 -6.89 2.96 8.14
CA TRP A 166 -6.54 2.06 9.24
C TRP A 166 -7.66 1.99 10.30
N GLU A 167 -8.14 3.15 10.76
CA GLU A 167 -9.25 3.23 11.71
C GLU A 167 -10.53 2.61 11.15
N HIS A 168 -10.79 2.80 9.85
CA HIS A 168 -11.92 2.20 9.16
C HIS A 168 -11.84 0.66 9.17
N ALA A 169 -10.66 0.08 8.90
CA ALA A 169 -10.47 -1.36 8.96
C ALA A 169 -10.74 -1.90 10.38
N ASP A 170 -10.22 -1.23 11.40
CA ASP A 170 -10.39 -1.60 12.80
C ASP A 170 -11.87 -1.55 13.23
N MET A 171 -12.58 -0.46 12.87
CA MET A 171 -13.99 -0.28 13.20
C MET A 171 -14.93 -1.25 12.47
N THR A 172 -14.63 -1.57 11.22
CA THR A 172 -15.49 -2.44 10.39
C THR A 172 -15.14 -3.91 10.51
N HIS A 173 -13.99 -4.23 11.09
CA HIS A 173 -13.40 -5.57 11.10
C HIS A 173 -13.32 -6.16 9.68
N ARG A 174 -12.84 -5.36 8.72
CA ARG A 174 -12.75 -5.75 7.30
C ARG A 174 -11.37 -5.44 6.72
N PRO A 175 -10.92 -6.24 5.75
CA PRO A 175 -9.75 -5.90 4.95
C PRO A 175 -9.94 -4.58 4.20
N VAL A 176 -8.88 -3.76 4.16
CA VAL A 176 -8.86 -2.49 3.45
C VAL A 176 -7.59 -2.40 2.61
N ALA A 177 -7.72 -1.89 1.38
CA ALA A 177 -6.59 -1.53 0.53
C ALA A 177 -6.52 -0.02 0.32
N VAL A 178 -5.38 0.57 0.62
CA VAL A 178 -5.06 1.95 0.24
C VAL A 178 -4.21 1.90 -1.01
N LEU A 179 -4.77 2.34 -2.13
CA LEU A 179 -4.09 2.39 -3.42
C LEU A 179 -3.30 3.70 -3.53
N LEU A 180 -1.98 3.58 -3.65
CA LEU A 180 -1.05 4.70 -3.61
C LEU A 180 -0.46 4.93 -5.01
N ASN A 181 -0.91 5.96 -5.71
CA ASN A 181 -0.24 6.39 -6.93
C ASN A 181 0.95 7.27 -6.58
N LEU A 182 2.12 6.66 -6.41
CA LEU A 182 3.33 7.39 -6.01
C LEU A 182 4.01 8.11 -7.17
N LEU A 183 3.79 7.71 -8.42
CA LEU A 183 4.58 8.15 -9.56
C LEU A 183 3.92 9.25 -10.41
N TYR A 184 2.59 9.36 -10.42
CA TYR A 184 1.87 10.21 -11.38
C TYR A 184 0.93 11.18 -10.71
#